data_71ea75c7b46dbec1a369b21d27a1a7fa
#
_entry.id   71ea75c7b46dbec1a369b21d27a1a7fa
#
_cell.length_a   1.000
_cell.length_b   1.000
_cell.length_c   1.000
_cell.angle_alpha   90.00
_cell.angle_beta   90.00
_cell.angle_gamma   90.00
#
_symmetry.space_group_name_H-M   'P 1'
#
loop_
_entity.id
_entity.type
_entity.pdbx_description
1 polymer ?
#
loop_
_entity_poly.entity_id
_entity_poly.type
_entity_poly.pdbx_seq_one_letter_code
_entity_poly.pdbx_strand_id
1 'polypeptide(L)'
;VERSTAGTPLLDVTVEWEYTTVPSSGERRFACVSDRAAFNALRGDIPATSTWFMAPRPGMDARSQESYELLELTVDGRPQPILRTVQTTGQTYCVQLDNAAQSGKPVRIRQLLRVVTPSWGHRLFVELPQPARGLSLRVDYTDTSIAEMMITDTVAATQVARVHRSPKAVNSRVVSLDMPGWLLAKAGFAVTWTLESELPQDAEHREAA
;
A
#
# COMPACT_ATOMS: atom_id res chain seq x y z
N VAL A 1 -6.66 -7.65 -7.78
CA VAL A 1 -7.54 -8.78 -8.13
C VAL A 1 -8.57 -8.98 -7.04
N GLU A 2 -9.79 -9.33 -7.43
CA GLU A 2 -10.86 -9.65 -6.47
C GLU A 2 -10.84 -11.09 -6.04
N ARG A 3 -11.18 -11.33 -4.78
CA ARG A 3 -11.50 -12.66 -4.25
C ARG A 3 -12.65 -12.57 -3.25
N SER A 4 -13.39 -13.63 -3.10
CA SER A 4 -14.43 -13.76 -2.08
C SER A 4 -14.06 -14.91 -1.15
N THR A 5 -13.98 -14.63 0.13
CA THR A 5 -13.73 -15.63 1.16
C THR A 5 -14.86 -15.58 2.17
N ALA A 6 -15.55 -16.69 2.39
CA ALA A 6 -16.70 -16.78 3.31
C ALA A 6 -17.77 -15.70 3.07
N GLY A 7 -18.03 -15.35 1.80
CA GLY A 7 -19.02 -14.33 1.43
C GLY A 7 -18.58 -12.88 1.64
N THR A 8 -17.35 -12.62 2.06
CA THR A 8 -16.81 -11.27 2.20
C THR A 8 -16.02 -10.92 0.93
N PRO A 9 -16.41 -9.88 0.17
CA PRO A 9 -15.67 -9.45 -1.00
C PRO A 9 -14.38 -8.74 -0.57
N LEU A 10 -13.25 -9.23 -1.08
CA LEU A 10 -11.91 -8.75 -0.74
C LEU A 10 -11.16 -8.35 -2.02
N LEU A 11 -10.26 -7.39 -1.88
CA LEU A 11 -9.29 -7.02 -2.89
C LEU A 11 -7.91 -7.51 -2.49
N ASP A 12 -7.24 -8.26 -3.37
CA ASP A 12 -5.82 -8.50 -3.29
C ASP A 12 -5.08 -7.32 -3.89
N VAL A 13 -4.32 -6.62 -3.07
CA VAL A 13 -3.55 -5.45 -3.47
C VAL A 13 -2.07 -5.81 -3.48
N THR A 14 -1.44 -5.68 -4.64
CA THR A 14 0.01 -5.77 -4.75
C THR A 14 0.59 -4.37 -4.77
N VAL A 15 1.52 -4.10 -3.86
CA VAL A 15 2.16 -2.80 -3.69
C VAL A 15 3.65 -2.94 -3.94
N GLU A 16 4.13 -2.26 -4.97
CA GLU A 16 5.55 -2.11 -5.23
C GLU A 16 6.02 -0.73 -4.77
N TRP A 17 7.06 -0.71 -3.95
CA TRP A 17 7.77 0.51 -3.58
C TRP A 17 9.21 0.45 -4.04
N GLU A 18 9.65 1.52 -4.68
CA GLU A 18 11.04 1.71 -5.04
C GLU A 18 11.49 3.11 -4.60
N TYR A 19 12.61 3.15 -3.91
CA TYR A 19 13.18 4.40 -3.41
C TYR A 19 14.69 4.30 -3.21
N THR A 20 15.36 5.44 -3.21
CA THR A 20 16.77 5.56 -2.88
C THR A 20 16.93 6.18 -1.49
N THR A 21 17.69 5.55 -0.63
CA THR A 21 17.96 6.02 0.73
C THR A 21 19.36 5.64 1.19
N VAL A 22 19.85 6.34 2.21
CA VAL A 22 20.99 5.85 3.02
C VAL A 22 20.37 5.13 4.23
N PRO A 23 20.49 3.79 4.32
CA PRO A 23 19.90 3.05 5.42
C PRO A 23 20.53 3.48 6.76
N SER A 24 19.70 3.83 7.73
CA SER A 24 20.14 4.19 9.08
C SER A 24 20.00 3.03 10.08
N SER A 25 19.44 1.89 9.62
CA SER A 25 19.31 0.66 10.40
C SER A 25 19.87 -0.52 9.59
N GLY A 26 20.54 -1.43 10.28
CA GLY A 26 21.00 -2.70 9.70
C GLY A 26 19.87 -3.69 9.42
N GLU A 27 18.64 -3.36 9.80
CA GLU A 27 17.47 -4.21 9.64
C GLU A 27 16.28 -3.41 9.13
N ARG A 28 15.47 -4.03 8.25
CA ARG A 28 14.19 -3.52 7.80
C ARG A 28 13.10 -4.52 8.12
N ARG A 29 12.04 -4.06 8.80
CA ARG A 29 10.91 -4.87 9.25
C ARG A 29 9.60 -4.44 8.58
N PHE A 30 8.76 -5.42 8.27
CA PHE A 30 7.42 -5.24 7.73
C PHE A 30 6.47 -6.04 8.60
N ALA A 31 5.70 -5.36 9.42
CA ALA A 31 4.83 -5.99 10.41
C ALA A 31 3.36 -5.80 10.03
N CYS A 32 2.59 -6.88 10.10
CA CYS A 32 1.14 -6.84 10.04
C CYS A 32 0.59 -7.30 11.39
N VAL A 33 -0.21 -6.47 12.03
CA VAL A 33 -0.74 -6.75 13.37
C VAL A 33 -2.22 -6.43 13.47
N SER A 34 -2.94 -7.20 14.30
CA SER A 34 -4.37 -7.01 14.58
C SER A 34 -4.63 -6.34 15.94
N ASP A 35 -3.61 -6.18 16.76
CA ASP A 35 -3.68 -5.48 18.03
C ASP A 35 -3.30 -4.01 17.87
N ARG A 36 -4.14 -3.11 18.38
CA ARG A 36 -3.94 -1.65 18.25
C ARG A 36 -2.77 -1.13 19.08
N ALA A 37 -2.51 -1.72 20.24
CA ALA A 37 -1.40 -1.30 21.09
C ALA A 37 -0.07 -1.72 20.45
N ALA A 38 0.02 -2.95 19.93
CA ALA A 38 1.18 -3.43 19.18
C ALA A 38 1.43 -2.56 17.92
N PHE A 39 0.38 -2.20 17.18
CA PHE A 39 0.49 -1.30 16.03
C PHE A 39 1.08 0.06 16.42
N ASN A 40 0.57 0.67 17.49
CA ASN A 40 1.03 1.98 17.95
C ASN A 40 2.50 1.93 18.45
N ALA A 41 2.88 0.86 19.12
CA ALA A 41 4.27 0.66 19.58
C ALA A 41 5.24 0.54 18.38
N LEU A 42 4.87 -0.26 17.36
CA LEU A 42 5.70 -0.46 16.18
C LEU A 42 5.83 0.79 15.31
N ARG A 43 4.81 1.66 15.29
CA ARG A 43 4.88 2.96 14.58
C ARG A 43 5.94 3.91 15.14
N GLY A 44 6.37 3.73 16.37
CA GLY A 44 7.46 4.49 16.97
C GLY A 44 8.86 4.08 16.49
N ASP A 45 8.98 2.90 15.89
CA ASP A 45 10.26 2.34 15.44
C ASP A 45 10.55 2.72 13.98
N ILE A 46 10.65 3.99 13.71
CA ILE A 46 11.03 4.56 12.42
C ILE A 46 12.55 4.87 12.48
N PRO A 47 13.32 4.54 11.43
CA PRO A 47 12.95 4.10 10.08
C PRO A 47 12.93 2.58 9.85
N ALA A 48 13.13 1.77 10.88
CA ALA A 48 13.35 0.34 10.71
C ALA A 48 12.07 -0.43 10.35
N THR A 49 10.89 0.02 10.82
CA THR A 49 9.65 -0.77 10.72
C THR A 49 8.56 -0.09 9.91
N SER A 50 8.03 -0.80 8.90
CA SER A 50 6.76 -0.49 8.23
C SER A 50 5.66 -1.33 8.85
N THR A 51 4.59 -0.69 9.35
CA THR A 51 3.53 -1.38 10.09
C THR A 51 2.20 -1.28 9.37
N TRP A 52 1.51 -2.42 9.23
CA TRP A 52 0.16 -2.54 8.72
C TRP A 52 -0.79 -2.98 9.82
N PHE A 53 -1.90 -2.27 9.99
CA PHE A 53 -2.97 -2.67 10.90
C PHE A 53 -4.04 -3.44 10.12
N MET A 54 -4.33 -4.65 10.56
CA MET A 54 -5.36 -5.48 9.95
C MET A 54 -6.40 -5.87 11.00
N ALA A 55 -7.58 -5.25 10.96
CA ALA A 55 -8.69 -5.66 11.81
C ALA A 55 -9.12 -7.09 11.47
N PRO A 56 -9.26 -7.99 12.45
CA PRO A 56 -9.70 -9.37 12.21
C PRO A 56 -11.09 -9.39 11.57
N ARG A 57 -11.22 -10.12 10.47
CA ARG A 57 -12.46 -10.29 9.72
C ARG A 57 -12.43 -11.63 8.97
N PRO A 58 -13.57 -12.17 8.53
CA PRO A 58 -13.58 -13.34 7.66
C PRO A 58 -12.67 -13.14 6.45
N GLY A 59 -11.74 -14.06 6.23
CA GLY A 59 -10.74 -14.01 5.16
C GLY A 59 -9.55 -13.06 5.41
N MET A 60 -9.49 -12.40 6.56
CA MET A 60 -8.40 -11.47 6.95
C MET A 60 -7.84 -11.86 8.31
N ASP A 61 -6.65 -12.44 8.32
CA ASP A 61 -5.89 -12.76 9.54
C ASP A 61 -4.49 -12.16 9.43
N ALA A 62 -4.15 -11.26 10.36
CA ALA A 62 -2.83 -10.61 10.40
C ALA A 62 -1.66 -11.59 10.52
N ARG A 63 -1.90 -12.84 10.94
CA ARG A 63 -0.90 -13.90 11.05
C ARG A 63 -0.76 -14.72 9.76
N SER A 64 -1.75 -14.61 8.87
CA SER A 64 -1.77 -15.38 7.62
C SER A 64 -0.93 -14.73 6.53
N GLN A 65 -0.09 -15.52 5.90
CA GLN A 65 0.65 -15.11 4.71
C GLN A 65 -0.27 -14.77 3.55
N GLU A 66 -1.46 -15.37 3.49
CA GLU A 66 -2.46 -15.05 2.47
C GLU A 66 -3.05 -13.64 2.63
N SER A 67 -3.03 -13.09 3.85
CA SER A 67 -3.57 -11.76 4.14
C SER A 67 -2.54 -10.64 4.03
N TYR A 68 -1.27 -10.94 4.30
CA TYR A 68 -0.16 -10.00 4.21
C TYR A 68 1.15 -10.74 3.96
N GLU A 69 1.90 -10.35 2.95
CA GLU A 69 3.14 -10.99 2.58
C GLU A 69 4.14 -10.00 1.98
N LEU A 70 5.39 -10.05 2.46
CA LEU A 70 6.51 -9.46 1.75
C LEU A 70 7.03 -10.48 0.73
N LEU A 71 6.71 -10.25 -0.54
CA LEU A 71 7.06 -11.17 -1.63
C LEU A 71 8.52 -11.06 -2.03
N GLU A 72 9.04 -9.84 -2.06
CA GLU A 72 10.40 -9.56 -2.50
C GLU A 72 10.94 -8.29 -1.85
N LEU A 73 12.24 -8.28 -1.55
CA LEU A 73 13.00 -7.07 -1.29
C LEU A 73 14.36 -7.17 -1.97
N THR A 74 14.73 -6.14 -2.72
CA THR A 74 16.05 -6.04 -3.34
C THR A 74 16.78 -4.80 -2.86
N VAL A 75 18.11 -4.89 -2.79
CA VAL A 75 19.03 -3.77 -2.57
C VAL A 75 19.96 -3.69 -3.78
N ASP A 76 19.94 -2.58 -4.49
CA ASP A 76 20.67 -2.37 -5.76
C ASP A 76 20.45 -3.52 -6.77
N GLY A 77 19.18 -4.00 -6.85
CA GLY A 77 18.78 -5.09 -7.73
C GLY A 77 19.13 -6.51 -7.23
N ARG A 78 19.75 -6.65 -6.05
CA ARG A 78 20.10 -7.95 -5.47
C ARG A 78 19.04 -8.38 -4.47
N PRO A 79 18.37 -9.53 -4.67
CA PRO A 79 17.39 -10.07 -3.72
C PRO A 79 18.03 -10.30 -2.34
N GLN A 80 17.28 -9.97 -1.30
CA GLN A 80 17.67 -10.17 0.09
C GLN A 80 16.85 -11.30 0.71
N PRO A 81 17.47 -12.13 1.59
CA PRO A 81 16.74 -13.13 2.35
C PRO A 81 15.67 -12.48 3.24
N ILE A 82 14.47 -13.05 3.23
CA ILE A 82 13.33 -12.59 4.04
C ILE A 82 13.05 -13.61 5.13
N LEU A 83 13.13 -13.19 6.39
CA LEU A 83 12.78 -14.02 7.54
C LEU A 83 11.39 -13.65 8.03
N ARG A 84 10.46 -14.61 8.00
CA ARG A 84 9.10 -14.45 8.52
C ARG A 84 9.00 -15.00 9.93
N THR A 85 8.41 -14.24 10.85
CA THR A 85 8.06 -14.65 12.21
C THR A 85 6.57 -14.40 12.45
N VAL A 86 5.87 -15.39 12.98
CA VAL A 86 4.46 -15.30 13.36
C VAL A 86 4.35 -15.11 14.85
N GLN A 87 3.52 -14.18 15.29
CA GLN A 87 3.23 -13.84 16.67
C GLN A 87 1.75 -14.05 16.98
N THR A 88 1.34 -13.89 18.23
CA THR A 88 -0.06 -14.10 18.66
C THR A 88 -1.04 -13.19 17.91
N THR A 89 -0.67 -11.96 17.66
CA THR A 89 -1.55 -10.94 17.07
C THR A 89 -1.13 -10.48 15.67
N GLY A 90 -0.15 -11.19 15.05
CA GLY A 90 0.33 -10.77 13.75
C GLY A 90 1.54 -11.55 13.24
N GLN A 91 2.21 -10.96 12.27
CA GLN A 91 3.44 -11.48 11.68
C GLN A 91 4.40 -10.34 11.33
N THR A 92 5.67 -10.67 11.25
CA THR A 92 6.73 -9.73 10.88
C THR A 92 7.66 -10.40 9.87
N TYR A 93 7.98 -9.67 8.82
CA TYR A 93 9.04 -10.00 7.86
C TYR A 93 10.24 -9.12 8.16
N CYS A 94 11.40 -9.74 8.29
CA CYS A 94 12.66 -9.10 8.62
C CYS A 94 13.68 -9.32 7.51
N VAL A 95 14.37 -8.24 7.13
CA VAL A 95 15.41 -8.25 6.10
C VAL A 95 16.65 -7.56 6.66
N GLN A 96 17.81 -8.21 6.56
CA GLN A 96 19.08 -7.65 7.00
C GLN A 96 19.64 -6.70 5.95
N LEU A 97 20.05 -5.51 6.37
CA LEU A 97 20.64 -4.46 5.53
C LEU A 97 22.03 -4.03 6.03
N ASP A 98 22.68 -4.83 6.87
CA ASP A 98 23.92 -4.46 7.56
C ASP A 98 24.99 -3.90 6.63
N ASN A 99 25.25 -4.55 5.51
CA ASN A 99 26.24 -4.10 4.53
C ASN A 99 25.86 -2.74 3.91
N ALA A 100 24.58 -2.52 3.63
CA ALA A 100 24.08 -1.26 3.09
C ALA A 100 24.16 -0.13 4.12
N ALA A 101 23.76 -0.40 5.37
CA ALA A 101 23.82 0.56 6.47
C ALA A 101 25.27 0.95 6.81
N GLN A 102 26.18 -0.02 6.89
CA GLN A 102 27.59 0.22 7.18
C GLN A 102 28.31 1.00 6.08
N SER A 103 27.88 0.89 4.83
CA SER A 103 28.49 1.61 3.71
C SER A 103 28.32 3.12 3.81
N GLY A 104 27.27 3.60 4.48
CA GLY A 104 26.88 5.02 4.55
C GLY A 104 26.56 5.65 3.19
N LYS A 105 26.37 4.84 2.15
CA LYS A 105 26.08 5.28 0.78
C LYS A 105 24.60 5.13 0.45
N PRO A 106 24.05 5.95 -0.45
CA PRO A 106 22.72 5.74 -0.97
C PRO A 106 22.63 4.39 -1.68
N VAL A 107 21.57 3.64 -1.41
CA VAL A 107 21.21 2.39 -2.09
C VAL A 107 19.77 2.48 -2.59
N ARG A 108 19.49 1.76 -3.67
CA ARG A 108 18.14 1.62 -4.22
C ARG A 108 17.47 0.41 -3.60
N ILE A 109 16.37 0.62 -2.90
CA ILE A 109 15.55 -0.43 -2.30
C ILE A 109 14.28 -0.56 -3.12
N ARG A 110 13.95 -1.79 -3.53
CA ARG A 110 12.66 -2.17 -4.11
C ARG A 110 12.02 -3.23 -3.23
N GLN A 111 10.78 -3.07 -2.90
CA GLN A 111 9.99 -4.01 -2.10
C GLN A 111 8.65 -4.28 -2.77
N LEU A 112 8.22 -5.54 -2.74
CA LEU A 112 6.96 -6.00 -3.27
C LEU A 112 6.15 -6.63 -2.14
N LEU A 113 5.00 -6.06 -1.85
CA LEU A 113 4.09 -6.48 -0.81
C LEU A 113 2.76 -6.92 -1.41
N ARG A 114 2.16 -7.96 -0.85
CA ARG A 114 0.76 -8.32 -1.08
C ARG A 114 -0.02 -8.09 0.20
N VAL A 115 -1.17 -7.45 0.10
CA VAL A 115 -2.06 -7.20 1.21
C VAL A 115 -3.51 -7.36 0.78
N VAL A 116 -4.34 -7.86 1.68
CA VAL A 116 -5.78 -7.99 1.46
C VAL A 116 -6.51 -6.85 2.14
N THR A 117 -7.48 -6.27 1.45
CA THR A 117 -8.36 -5.23 2.00
C THR A 117 -9.82 -5.51 1.63
N PRO A 118 -10.80 -5.13 2.47
CA PRO A 118 -12.20 -5.25 2.10
C PRO A 118 -12.54 -4.33 0.93
N SER A 119 -13.26 -4.83 -0.08
CA SER A 119 -13.68 -4.01 -1.23
C SER A 119 -14.62 -2.88 -0.80
N TRP A 120 -15.51 -3.17 0.15
CA TRP A 120 -16.47 -2.22 0.74
C TRP A 120 -15.82 -1.20 1.71
N GLY A 121 -14.52 -1.31 1.98
CA GLY A 121 -13.79 -0.35 2.81
C GLY A 121 -13.62 1.01 2.15
N HIS A 122 -13.75 1.08 0.82
CA HIS A 122 -13.69 2.28 -0.02
C HIS A 122 -12.46 3.15 0.15
N ARG A 123 -11.48 2.71 0.93
CA ARG A 123 -10.29 3.51 1.21
C ARG A 123 -9.06 2.68 1.55
N LEU A 124 -7.95 3.02 0.92
CA LEU A 124 -6.61 2.63 1.30
C LEU A 124 -5.82 3.89 1.63
N PHE A 125 -5.26 3.94 2.83
CA PHE A 125 -4.45 5.06 3.27
C PHE A 125 -2.98 4.68 3.30
N VAL A 126 -2.14 5.52 2.73
CA VAL A 126 -0.68 5.34 2.73
C VAL A 126 -0.03 6.57 3.31
N GLU A 127 0.77 6.37 4.35
CA GLU A 127 1.53 7.42 5.04
C GLU A 127 3.02 7.18 4.81
N LEU A 128 3.75 8.23 4.45
CA LEU A 128 5.19 8.21 4.36
C LEU A 128 5.79 8.41 5.76
N PRO A 129 6.50 7.42 6.31
CA PRO A 129 7.02 7.52 7.67
C PRO A 129 8.16 8.55 7.79
N GLN A 130 8.82 8.87 6.70
CA GLN A 130 9.97 9.76 6.64
C GLN A 130 9.80 10.82 5.54
N PRO A 131 10.50 11.97 5.66
CA PRO A 131 10.54 12.92 4.56
C PRO A 131 11.06 12.26 3.28
N ALA A 132 10.43 12.59 2.16
CA ALA A 132 10.82 12.09 0.85
C ALA A 132 10.88 13.22 -0.17
N ARG A 133 11.63 13.02 -1.23
CA ARG A 133 11.68 13.94 -2.36
C ARG A 133 11.22 13.22 -3.62
N GLY A 134 10.15 13.74 -4.18
CA GLY A 134 9.51 13.13 -5.33
C GLY A 134 8.76 11.85 -4.96
N LEU A 135 7.49 11.79 -5.28
CA LEU A 135 6.67 10.59 -5.17
C LEU A 135 5.89 10.45 -6.45
N SER A 136 6.00 9.28 -7.07
CA SER A 136 5.16 8.88 -8.19
C SER A 136 4.37 7.65 -7.77
N LEU A 137 3.06 7.69 -7.94
CA LEU A 137 2.16 6.59 -7.64
C LEU A 137 1.38 6.23 -8.90
N ARG A 138 1.23 4.95 -9.15
CA ARG A 138 0.32 4.41 -10.16
C ARG A 138 -0.52 3.31 -9.52
N VAL A 139 -1.83 3.42 -9.67
CA VAL A 139 -2.78 2.39 -9.24
C VAL A 139 -3.52 1.89 -10.46
N ASP A 140 -3.39 0.60 -10.73
CA ASP A 140 -4.13 -0.10 -11.77
C ASP A 140 -5.23 -0.94 -11.10
N TYR A 141 -6.47 -0.69 -11.48
CA TYR A 141 -7.65 -1.37 -10.95
C TYR A 141 -8.53 -1.97 -12.06
N THR A 142 -7.90 -2.24 -13.22
CA THR A 142 -8.58 -2.71 -14.43
C THR A 142 -9.39 -3.98 -14.18
N ASP A 143 -8.82 -4.94 -13.45
CA ASP A 143 -9.43 -6.25 -13.21
C ASP A 143 -10.18 -6.31 -11.87
N THR A 144 -10.96 -5.28 -11.58
CA THR A 144 -11.76 -5.19 -10.33
C THR A 144 -13.16 -4.67 -10.61
N SER A 145 -14.09 -4.84 -9.66
CA SER A 145 -15.42 -4.22 -9.67
C SER A 145 -15.41 -2.74 -9.26
N ILE A 146 -14.25 -2.11 -9.16
CA ILE A 146 -14.14 -0.69 -8.86
C ILE A 146 -14.55 0.11 -10.10
N ALA A 147 -15.65 0.84 -10.02
CA ALA A 147 -16.11 1.71 -11.10
C ALA A 147 -15.27 2.99 -11.22
N GLU A 148 -15.04 3.63 -10.08
CA GLU A 148 -14.28 4.88 -10.01
C GLU A 148 -13.26 4.84 -8.88
N MET A 149 -12.10 5.44 -9.13
CA MET A 149 -11.05 5.59 -8.13
C MET A 149 -10.56 7.04 -8.08
N MET A 150 -10.35 7.54 -6.86
CA MET A 150 -9.80 8.86 -6.61
C MET A 150 -8.58 8.75 -5.72
N ILE A 151 -7.60 9.62 -5.95
CA ILE A 151 -6.49 9.83 -5.04
C ILE A 151 -6.64 11.21 -4.43
N THR A 152 -6.63 11.27 -3.11
CA THR A 152 -6.67 12.51 -2.33
C THR A 152 -5.37 12.61 -1.54
N ASP A 153 -4.64 13.69 -1.73
CA ASP A 153 -3.49 14.00 -0.90
C ASP A 153 -3.95 14.47 0.49
N THR A 154 -3.25 14.05 1.52
CA THR A 154 -3.56 14.40 2.92
C THR A 154 -2.47 15.28 3.52
N VAL A 155 -1.88 16.28 2.75
CA VAL A 155 -0.52 16.55 3.05
C VAL A 155 0.03 17.92 3.02
N ALA A 156 1.07 18.06 3.83
CA ALA A 156 2.13 19.04 3.76
C ALA A 156 3.18 18.67 2.68
N ALA A 157 2.93 19.02 1.43
CA ALA A 157 3.89 18.98 0.35
C ALA A 157 4.28 20.40 -0.08
N THR A 158 5.48 20.55 -0.60
CA THR A 158 5.95 21.86 -1.08
C THR A 158 5.39 22.23 -2.46
N GLN A 159 4.75 21.28 -3.13
CA GLN A 159 4.14 21.47 -4.45
C GLN A 159 2.81 20.71 -4.53
N VAL A 160 1.95 21.21 -5.41
CA VAL A 160 0.64 20.58 -5.66
C VAL A 160 0.82 19.25 -6.39
N ALA A 161 0.09 18.24 -5.95
CA ALA A 161 0.02 16.95 -6.60
C ALA A 161 -0.62 17.05 -7.98
N ARG A 162 -0.09 16.30 -8.95
CA ARG A 162 -0.67 16.14 -10.29
C ARG A 162 -1.31 14.78 -10.39
N VAL A 163 -2.62 14.75 -10.58
CA VAL A 163 -3.38 13.51 -10.73
C VAL A 163 -3.75 13.31 -12.19
N HIS A 164 -3.45 12.13 -12.72
CA HIS A 164 -3.80 11.73 -14.09
C HIS A 164 -4.67 10.47 -14.02
N ARG A 165 -5.62 10.37 -14.95
CA ARG A 165 -6.51 9.20 -15.09
C ARG A 165 -6.49 8.72 -16.53
N SER A 166 -6.60 7.40 -16.71
CA SER A 166 -6.83 6.84 -18.04
C SER A 166 -8.12 7.41 -18.66
N PRO A 167 -8.11 7.74 -19.94
CA PRO A 167 -9.33 8.12 -20.65
C PRO A 167 -10.39 7.02 -20.56
N LYS A 168 -11.68 7.40 -20.46
CA LYS A 168 -12.80 6.45 -20.39
C LYS A 168 -12.91 5.56 -21.65
N ALA A 169 -12.32 5.99 -22.77
CA ALA A 169 -12.35 5.26 -24.04
C ALA A 169 -11.39 4.05 -24.09
N VAL A 170 -10.51 3.87 -23.10
CA VAL A 170 -9.61 2.71 -23.04
C VAL A 170 -10.02 1.76 -21.92
N ASN A 171 -9.83 0.46 -22.15
CA ASN A 171 -10.21 -0.56 -21.17
C ASN A 171 -9.35 -0.54 -19.89
N SER A 172 -8.18 0.10 -19.93
CA SER A 172 -7.29 0.21 -18.77
C SER A 172 -7.81 1.25 -17.79
N ARG A 173 -8.04 0.84 -16.55
CA ARG A 173 -8.47 1.71 -15.45
C ARG A 173 -7.29 2.02 -14.54
N VAL A 174 -6.60 3.12 -14.81
CA VAL A 174 -5.40 3.55 -14.11
C VAL A 174 -5.57 4.97 -13.59
N VAL A 175 -5.18 5.18 -12.34
CA VAL A 175 -4.99 6.51 -11.77
C VAL A 175 -3.53 6.67 -11.34
N SER A 176 -2.92 7.80 -11.62
CA SER A 176 -1.56 8.10 -11.19
C SER A 176 -1.48 9.47 -10.53
N LEU A 177 -0.49 9.61 -9.65
CA LEU A 177 -0.21 10.80 -8.88
C LEU A 177 1.29 11.09 -8.95
N ASP A 178 1.65 12.32 -9.25
CA ASP A 178 3.02 12.81 -9.20
C ASP A 178 3.15 13.99 -8.24
N MET A 179 4.08 13.87 -7.31
CA MET A 179 4.46 14.90 -6.34
C MET A 179 5.97 15.16 -6.45
N PRO A 180 6.39 16.14 -7.27
CA PRO A 180 7.81 16.33 -7.60
C PRO A 180 8.63 17.00 -6.49
N GLY A 181 7.99 17.63 -5.52
CA GLY A 181 8.62 18.38 -4.45
C GLY A 181 9.02 17.56 -3.24
N TRP A 182 9.36 18.24 -2.14
CA TRP A 182 9.54 17.62 -0.84
C TRP A 182 8.20 17.31 -0.19
N LEU A 183 8.13 16.11 0.40
CA LEU A 183 7.05 15.65 1.25
C LEU A 183 7.58 15.54 2.67
N LEU A 184 6.83 16.09 3.63
CA LEU A 184 7.19 15.99 5.04
C LEU A 184 6.91 14.58 5.58
N ALA A 185 7.51 14.24 6.70
CA ALA A 185 7.13 13.03 7.43
C ALA A 185 5.63 13.05 7.75
N LYS A 186 4.98 11.90 7.65
CA LYS A 186 3.52 11.71 7.77
C LYS A 186 2.69 12.32 6.62
N ALA A 187 3.34 12.83 5.59
CA ALA A 187 2.70 13.08 4.32
C ALA A 187 2.13 11.78 3.78
N GLY A 188 1.01 11.84 3.07
CA GLY A 188 0.42 10.64 2.53
C GLY A 188 -0.66 10.92 1.52
N PHE A 189 -1.30 9.88 1.10
CA PHE A 189 -2.45 9.93 0.21
C PHE A 189 -3.47 8.87 0.62
N ALA A 190 -4.72 9.14 0.33
CA ALA A 190 -5.79 8.16 0.39
C ALA A 190 -6.19 7.80 -1.04
N VAL A 191 -6.23 6.51 -1.31
CA VAL A 191 -6.91 5.97 -2.49
C VAL A 191 -8.32 5.61 -2.06
N THR A 192 -9.32 6.23 -2.68
CA THR A 192 -10.74 5.95 -2.42
C THR A 192 -11.40 5.42 -3.67
N TRP A 193 -12.42 4.59 -3.53
CA TRP A 193 -13.12 4.00 -4.67
C TRP A 193 -14.61 3.84 -4.44
N THR A 194 -15.35 3.73 -5.55
CA THR A 194 -16.75 3.36 -5.62
C THR A 194 -16.87 2.07 -6.42
N LEU A 195 -17.66 1.11 -5.94
CA LEU A 195 -17.88 -0.15 -6.65
C LEU A 195 -18.95 0.02 -7.73
N GLU A 196 -18.90 -0.82 -8.77
CA GLU A 196 -19.91 -0.84 -9.85
C GLU A 196 -21.32 -1.08 -9.31
N SER A 197 -21.45 -1.92 -8.28
CA SER A 197 -22.74 -2.22 -7.61
C SER A 197 -23.34 -1.04 -6.83
N GLU A 198 -22.57 0.02 -6.63
CA GLU A 198 -23.00 1.20 -5.85
C GLU A 198 -23.35 2.39 -6.75
N LEU A 199 -23.06 2.28 -8.04
CA LEU A 199 -23.50 3.28 -8.99
C LEU A 199 -25.03 3.26 -9.09
N PRO A 200 -25.69 4.44 -9.21
CA PRO A 200 -27.09 4.48 -9.56
C PRO A 200 -27.31 3.66 -10.83
N GLN A 201 -28.16 2.67 -10.77
CA GLN A 201 -28.64 2.01 -12.00
C GLN A 201 -29.43 3.08 -12.74
N ASP A 202 -28.77 3.76 -13.66
CA ASP A 202 -29.39 4.79 -14.46
C ASP A 202 -30.61 4.21 -15.13
N ALA A 203 -31.69 4.93 -14.94
CA ALA A 203 -32.99 4.77 -15.53
C ALA A 203 -32.95 4.67 -17.07
N GLU A 204 -32.37 3.59 -17.62
CA GLU A 204 -32.56 3.21 -19.02
C GLU A 204 -34.03 2.90 -19.36
N HIS A 205 -34.94 3.05 -18.39
CA HIS A 205 -36.37 2.78 -18.54
C HIS A 205 -37.26 4.02 -18.54
N ARG A 206 -36.75 5.22 -18.73
CA ARG A 206 -37.58 6.45 -18.80
C ARG A 206 -37.80 7.00 -20.21
N GLU A 207 -37.34 6.35 -21.27
CA GLU A 207 -37.60 6.80 -22.65
C GLU A 207 -38.45 5.82 -23.49
N ALA A 208 -39.20 4.93 -22.86
CA ALA A 208 -40.14 4.04 -23.56
C ALA A 208 -41.54 4.15 -22.97
N ALA A 209 -42.05 5.38 -22.69
CA ALA A 209 -43.44 5.62 -22.36
C ALA A 209 -43.94 6.89 -23.06
#